data_b5e78360cfac5d8de53462ae6cbeae3c
#
_entry.id   b5e78360cfac5d8de53462ae6cbeae3c
#
_cell.length_a   1.000
_cell.length_b   1.000
_cell.length_c   1.000
_cell.angle_alpha   90.00
_cell.angle_beta   90.00
_cell.angle_gamma   90.00
#
_symmetry.space_group_name_H-M   'P 1'
#
loop_
_entity.id
_entity.type
_entity.pdbx_description
1 polymer ?
#
loop_
_entity_poly.entity_id
_entity_poly.type
_entity_poly.pdbx_seq_one_letter_code
_entity_poly.pdbx_strand_id
1 'polypeptide(L)'
;MKCPVCGNEDEHYISYINKRPYCRKCIAFGRTYLDESYPIHTTPLIMTDASYHLSFTLSSRQQFISEHLITNYENATNSIVLAVCGSGKTEISYAIIKHVIENGGRVCFTIPRRQLCIELHERIQKDFPHLTIGLLYGGYQENNDAPLIICTTHQLYRFVSSPFDLIIMDEADAFPFYGDDVLNSIFCHASKRYIKLSATLLEEDIHDECVMIMNRRYHGHDLPVPHIYIIPQFLWLISLKYWIKKLLETHLRVLVYVPRKSDAQYYADLLRDTYKVQGVSSESPYLNEYTKDFKEGLLDVLITTTILERGITIEDVQVIVLEAGDRIFDERTLIQIAGRVGRKIGYEDGRILLIDNHYSKAMKRCIKTIQSLNRMSV
;
A
#
# COMPACT_ATOMS: atom_id res chain seq x y z
N MET A 1 -16.92 24.28 -18.66
CA MET A 1 -15.88 23.53 -19.43
C MET A 1 -15.35 22.41 -18.56
N LYS A 2 -15.18 21.20 -19.09
CA LYS A 2 -14.68 20.05 -18.34
C LYS A 2 -13.18 19.86 -18.56
N CYS A 3 -12.42 19.66 -17.50
CA CYS A 3 -10.99 19.35 -17.61
C CYS A 3 -10.80 17.94 -18.22
N PRO A 4 -10.04 17.81 -19.31
CA PRO A 4 -9.86 16.51 -19.98
C PRO A 4 -9.01 15.52 -19.16
N VAL A 5 -8.27 15.99 -18.15
CA VAL A 5 -7.38 15.17 -17.32
C VAL A 5 -8.05 14.77 -16.01
N CYS A 6 -8.60 15.70 -15.23
CA CYS A 6 -9.18 15.40 -13.92
C CYS A 6 -10.71 15.56 -13.87
N GLY A 7 -11.38 15.78 -14.98
CA GLY A 7 -12.82 15.92 -15.04
C GLY A 7 -13.42 17.12 -14.32
N ASN A 8 -12.61 18.05 -13.82
CA ASN A 8 -13.10 19.23 -13.09
C ASN A 8 -14.00 20.11 -13.96
N GLU A 9 -15.18 20.45 -13.45
CA GLU A 9 -16.14 21.36 -14.07
C GLU A 9 -16.34 22.66 -13.27
N ASP A 10 -15.78 22.75 -12.05
CA ASP A 10 -15.90 23.90 -11.18
C ASP A 10 -15.04 25.07 -11.70
N GLU A 11 -15.71 26.16 -12.02
CA GLU A 11 -15.10 27.37 -12.57
C GLU A 11 -14.09 28.05 -11.63
N HIS A 12 -14.21 27.86 -10.32
CA HIS A 12 -13.26 28.38 -9.33
C HIS A 12 -11.85 27.83 -9.53
N TYR A 13 -11.72 26.66 -10.14
CA TYR A 13 -10.44 26.03 -10.47
C TYR A 13 -10.01 26.23 -11.92
N ILE A 14 -10.73 27.07 -12.68
CA ILE A 14 -10.34 27.47 -14.03
C ILE A 14 -9.66 28.82 -13.97
N SER A 15 -8.51 28.94 -14.59
CA SER A 15 -7.77 30.20 -14.71
C SER A 15 -7.33 30.40 -16.15
N TYR A 16 -6.88 31.60 -16.50
CA TYR A 16 -6.53 31.98 -17.85
C TYR A 16 -5.07 32.43 -17.93
N ILE A 17 -4.39 31.99 -18.98
CA ILE A 17 -3.08 32.53 -19.36
C ILE A 17 -3.08 32.79 -20.88
N ASN A 18 -2.71 33.96 -21.29
CA ASN A 18 -2.78 34.37 -22.70
C ASN A 18 -4.16 34.08 -23.35
N LYS A 19 -5.24 34.32 -22.60
CA LYS A 19 -6.64 34.05 -22.97
C LYS A 19 -7.00 32.55 -23.09
N ARG A 20 -6.11 31.63 -22.81
CA ARG A 20 -6.37 30.18 -22.83
C ARG A 20 -6.77 29.71 -21.44
N PRO A 21 -7.90 29.00 -21.30
CA PRO A 21 -8.35 28.46 -20.04
C PRO A 21 -7.51 27.21 -19.64
N TYR A 22 -7.13 27.11 -18.38
CA TYR A 22 -6.46 25.93 -17.85
C TYR A 22 -6.99 25.52 -16.47
N CYS A 23 -6.86 24.22 -16.14
CA CYS A 23 -7.29 23.66 -14.87
C CYS A 23 -6.23 23.87 -13.79
N ARG A 24 -6.58 24.53 -12.68
CA ARG A 24 -5.70 24.70 -11.52
C ARG A 24 -5.59 23.45 -10.65
N LYS A 25 -6.60 22.58 -10.64
CA LYS A 25 -6.52 21.31 -9.89
C LYS A 25 -5.40 20.41 -10.41
N CYS A 26 -5.12 20.44 -11.73
CA CYS A 26 -4.08 19.64 -12.36
C CYS A 26 -2.69 20.26 -12.29
N ILE A 27 -2.50 21.45 -11.70
CA ILE A 27 -1.24 22.19 -11.79
C ILE A 27 -0.03 21.42 -11.26
N ALA A 28 -0.24 20.54 -10.27
CA ALA A 28 0.81 19.68 -9.73
C ALA A 28 1.33 18.64 -10.74
N PHE A 29 0.53 18.31 -11.76
CA PHE A 29 0.86 17.37 -12.85
C PHE A 29 1.27 18.07 -14.14
N GLY A 30 1.21 19.37 -14.16
CA GLY A 30 1.42 20.21 -15.33
C GLY A 30 0.18 21.04 -15.68
N ARG A 31 0.36 21.95 -16.62
CA ARG A 31 -0.73 22.83 -17.03
C ARG A 31 -1.61 22.12 -18.08
N THR A 32 -2.85 21.81 -17.69
CA THR A 32 -3.85 21.22 -18.58
C THR A 32 -4.75 22.31 -19.15
N TYR A 33 -4.69 22.55 -20.45
CA TYR A 33 -5.54 23.53 -21.14
C TYR A 33 -6.89 22.90 -21.48
N LEU A 34 -7.97 23.65 -21.29
CA LEU A 34 -9.33 23.18 -21.52
C LEU A 34 -9.78 23.32 -22.98
N ASP A 35 -9.04 24.08 -23.76
CA ASP A 35 -9.21 24.33 -25.19
C ASP A 35 -8.35 23.41 -26.08
N GLU A 36 -7.59 22.49 -25.46
CA GLU A 36 -6.82 21.46 -26.15
C GLU A 36 -7.61 20.14 -26.21
N SER A 37 -7.57 19.49 -27.37
CA SER A 37 -8.02 18.12 -27.50
C SER A 37 -6.88 17.20 -27.05
N TYR A 38 -7.21 16.27 -26.17
CA TYR A 38 -6.33 15.18 -25.78
C TYR A 38 -6.81 13.92 -26.50
N PRO A 39 -6.38 13.72 -27.77
CA PRO A 39 -6.85 12.56 -28.54
C PRO A 39 -6.41 11.28 -27.85
N ILE A 40 -7.33 10.32 -27.78
CA ILE A 40 -7.00 8.99 -27.27
C ILE A 40 -6.15 8.29 -28.33
N HIS A 41 -4.91 7.98 -27.97
CA HIS A 41 -4.02 7.17 -28.79
C HIS A 41 -4.25 5.69 -28.48
N THR A 42 -4.66 4.93 -29.47
CA THR A 42 -4.69 3.46 -29.37
C THR A 42 -3.31 2.92 -29.67
N THR A 43 -2.69 2.29 -28.70
CA THR A 43 -1.46 1.54 -28.93
C THR A 43 -1.81 0.28 -29.74
N PRO A 44 -1.01 -0.09 -30.76
CA PRO A 44 -1.25 -1.34 -31.48
C PRO A 44 -1.24 -2.54 -30.52
N LEU A 45 -2.21 -3.42 -30.71
CA LEU A 45 -2.28 -4.69 -29.98
C LEU A 45 -1.12 -5.59 -30.41
N ILE A 46 -0.18 -5.83 -29.53
CA ILE A 46 0.94 -6.75 -29.75
C ILE A 46 0.76 -7.89 -28.77
N MET A 47 0.37 -9.06 -29.30
CA MET A 47 0.31 -10.28 -28.50
C MET A 47 1.73 -10.64 -28.06
N THR A 48 1.97 -10.68 -26.78
CA THR A 48 3.27 -10.95 -26.18
C THR A 48 3.12 -12.11 -25.20
N ASP A 49 4.08 -13.04 -25.19
CA ASP A 49 4.13 -14.10 -24.19
C ASP A 49 4.32 -13.48 -22.80
N ALA A 50 3.35 -13.69 -21.94
CA ALA A 50 3.33 -13.26 -20.55
C ALA A 50 3.29 -14.46 -19.59
N SER A 51 3.99 -15.52 -19.94
CA SER A 51 4.16 -16.66 -19.04
C SER A 51 4.89 -16.24 -17.76
N TYR A 52 4.40 -16.73 -16.63
CA TYR A 52 4.96 -16.43 -15.32
C TYR A 52 5.21 -17.70 -14.52
N HIS A 53 6.06 -17.59 -13.52
CA HIS A 53 6.39 -18.66 -12.59
C HIS A 53 6.20 -18.22 -11.15
N LEU A 54 5.37 -18.96 -10.40
CA LEU A 54 5.24 -18.81 -8.96
C LEU A 54 6.07 -19.86 -8.25
N SER A 55 6.85 -19.47 -7.26
CA SER A 55 7.64 -20.38 -6.41
C SER A 55 6.79 -21.21 -5.44
N PHE A 56 5.48 -20.96 -5.39
CA PHE A 56 4.51 -21.65 -4.53
C PHE A 56 3.15 -21.80 -5.23
N THR A 57 2.30 -22.66 -4.69
CA THR A 57 0.94 -22.86 -5.20
C THR A 57 -0.02 -21.90 -4.48
N LEU A 58 -0.89 -21.26 -5.24
CA LEU A 58 -1.95 -20.43 -4.68
C LEU A 58 -2.91 -21.30 -3.84
N SER A 59 -3.35 -20.77 -2.70
CA SER A 59 -4.42 -21.39 -1.93
C SER A 59 -5.73 -21.40 -2.72
N SER A 60 -6.69 -22.26 -2.33
CA SER A 60 -7.98 -22.33 -3.01
C SER A 60 -8.68 -20.97 -3.09
N ARG A 61 -8.57 -20.15 -2.05
CA ARG A 61 -9.13 -18.80 -2.03
C ARG A 61 -8.43 -17.83 -2.96
N GLN A 62 -7.10 -17.87 -2.99
CA GLN A 62 -6.31 -17.06 -3.92
C GLN A 62 -6.62 -17.45 -5.37
N GLN A 63 -6.70 -18.75 -5.66
CA GLN A 63 -7.05 -19.27 -6.97
C GLN A 63 -8.45 -18.80 -7.39
N PHE A 64 -9.45 -18.96 -6.52
CA PHE A 64 -10.80 -18.48 -6.76
C PHE A 64 -10.85 -17.00 -7.13
N ILE A 65 -10.16 -16.14 -6.35
CA ILE A 65 -10.12 -14.70 -6.61
C ILE A 65 -9.41 -14.42 -7.95
N SER A 66 -8.28 -15.08 -8.20
CA SER A 66 -7.52 -14.91 -9.44
C SER A 66 -8.34 -15.22 -10.69
N GLU A 67 -9.14 -16.28 -10.66
CA GLU A 67 -10.06 -16.67 -11.76
C GLU A 67 -11.23 -15.68 -11.91
N HIS A 68 -11.77 -15.21 -10.79
CA HIS A 68 -12.87 -14.24 -10.83
C HIS A 68 -12.43 -12.84 -11.30
N LEU A 69 -11.17 -12.46 -11.09
CA LEU A 69 -10.63 -11.22 -11.66
C LEU A 69 -10.67 -11.25 -13.19
N ILE A 70 -10.37 -12.40 -13.81
CA ILE A 70 -10.47 -12.58 -15.26
C ILE A 70 -11.93 -12.48 -15.71
N THR A 71 -12.82 -13.23 -15.06
CA THR A 71 -14.26 -13.21 -15.36
C THR A 71 -14.85 -11.80 -15.25
N ASN A 72 -14.50 -11.06 -14.20
CA ASN A 72 -14.98 -9.69 -14.02
C ASN A 72 -14.45 -8.76 -15.12
N TYR A 73 -13.18 -8.90 -15.49
CA TYR A 73 -12.59 -8.12 -16.57
C TYR A 73 -13.32 -8.36 -17.90
N GLU A 74 -13.57 -9.62 -18.27
CA GLU A 74 -14.31 -10.01 -19.47
C GLU A 74 -15.76 -9.48 -19.47
N ASN A 75 -16.41 -9.46 -18.29
CA ASN A 75 -17.74 -8.91 -18.10
C ASN A 75 -17.75 -7.37 -17.97
N ALA A 76 -16.65 -6.72 -18.26
CA ALA A 76 -16.48 -5.28 -18.14
C ALA A 76 -16.78 -4.71 -16.74
N THR A 77 -16.57 -5.49 -15.68
CA THR A 77 -16.78 -5.11 -14.27
C THR A 77 -15.45 -4.81 -13.59
N ASN A 78 -15.37 -3.68 -12.91
CA ASN A 78 -14.23 -3.34 -12.08
C ASN A 78 -14.26 -4.14 -10.77
N SER A 79 -13.09 -4.36 -10.17
CA SER A 79 -12.98 -5.20 -8.98
C SER A 79 -12.25 -4.48 -7.84
N ILE A 80 -12.67 -4.80 -6.62
CA ILE A 80 -11.94 -4.46 -5.40
C ILE A 80 -11.61 -5.76 -4.67
N VAL A 81 -10.35 -5.94 -4.32
CA VAL A 81 -9.93 -7.06 -3.46
C VAL A 81 -9.52 -6.50 -2.10
N LEU A 82 -10.36 -6.75 -1.10
CA LEU A 82 -10.02 -6.51 0.29
C LEU A 82 -9.17 -7.68 0.78
N ALA A 83 -7.89 -7.43 0.98
CA ALA A 83 -6.93 -8.48 1.25
C ALA A 83 -6.00 -8.09 2.39
N VAL A 84 -6.02 -8.88 3.47
CA VAL A 84 -5.17 -8.61 4.64
C VAL A 84 -3.69 -8.57 4.29
N CYS A 85 -2.90 -7.88 5.11
CA CYS A 85 -1.45 -7.83 4.90
C CYS A 85 -0.83 -9.23 4.93
N GLY A 86 -0.02 -9.56 3.92
CA GLY A 86 0.62 -10.88 3.81
C GLY A 86 -0.27 -11.98 3.23
N SER A 87 -1.37 -11.64 2.55
CA SER A 87 -2.28 -12.59 1.91
C SER A 87 -1.91 -12.97 0.48
N GLY A 88 -0.82 -12.41 -0.11
CA GLY A 88 -0.44 -12.66 -1.50
C GLY A 88 -1.24 -11.86 -2.52
N LYS A 89 -1.50 -10.57 -2.22
CA LYS A 89 -2.26 -9.66 -3.09
C LYS A 89 -1.68 -9.51 -4.50
N THR A 90 -0.38 -9.49 -4.62
CA THR A 90 0.29 -9.30 -5.91
C THR A 90 0.13 -10.53 -6.79
N GLU A 91 0.33 -11.69 -6.23
CA GLU A 91 0.38 -12.97 -6.94
C GLU A 91 -0.98 -13.37 -7.51
N ILE A 92 -2.09 -13.01 -6.87
CA ILE A 92 -3.44 -13.26 -7.40
C ILE A 92 -3.73 -12.47 -8.68
N SER A 93 -2.97 -11.42 -8.96
CA SER A 93 -3.12 -10.59 -10.17
C SER A 93 -2.32 -11.10 -11.38
N TYR A 94 -1.46 -12.10 -11.21
CA TYR A 94 -0.60 -12.57 -12.31
C TYR A 94 -1.38 -13.21 -13.46
N ALA A 95 -2.40 -13.99 -13.15
CA ALA A 95 -3.22 -14.62 -14.18
C ALA A 95 -3.99 -13.59 -15.03
N ILE A 96 -4.53 -12.54 -14.43
CA ILE A 96 -5.21 -11.48 -15.20
C ILE A 96 -4.21 -10.61 -15.98
N ILE A 97 -3.01 -10.33 -15.44
CA ILE A 97 -1.94 -9.66 -16.20
C ILE A 97 -1.60 -10.46 -17.45
N LYS A 98 -1.34 -11.75 -17.29
CA LYS A 98 -1.10 -12.67 -18.41
C LYS A 98 -2.25 -12.63 -19.41
N HIS A 99 -3.48 -12.82 -18.95
CA HIS A 99 -4.66 -12.85 -19.80
C HIS A 99 -4.79 -11.58 -20.66
N VAL A 100 -4.65 -10.40 -20.06
CA VAL A 100 -4.78 -9.12 -20.78
C VAL A 100 -3.66 -8.94 -21.81
N ILE A 101 -2.41 -9.24 -21.45
CA ILE A 101 -1.26 -9.01 -22.32
C ILE A 101 -1.24 -10.02 -23.49
N GLU A 102 -1.53 -11.29 -23.26
CA GLU A 102 -1.60 -12.31 -24.32
C GLU A 102 -2.75 -12.04 -25.31
N ASN A 103 -3.80 -11.32 -24.88
CA ASN A 103 -4.86 -10.81 -25.76
C ASN A 103 -4.53 -9.43 -26.37
N GLY A 104 -3.28 -8.99 -26.28
CA GLY A 104 -2.77 -7.76 -26.90
C GLY A 104 -3.07 -6.48 -26.13
N GLY A 105 -3.63 -6.56 -24.91
CA GLY A 105 -3.89 -5.40 -24.06
C GLY A 105 -2.65 -4.92 -23.32
N ARG A 106 -2.71 -3.68 -22.80
CA ARG A 106 -1.68 -3.07 -21.95
C ARG A 106 -2.13 -3.03 -20.51
N VAL A 107 -1.25 -3.41 -19.61
CA VAL A 107 -1.51 -3.40 -18.15
C VAL A 107 -0.61 -2.41 -17.45
N CYS A 108 -1.17 -1.68 -16.49
CA CYS A 108 -0.39 -0.89 -15.53
C CYS A 108 -0.58 -1.44 -14.12
N PHE A 109 0.51 -1.69 -13.43
CA PHE A 109 0.48 -1.95 -12.00
C PHE A 109 0.98 -0.71 -11.27
N THR A 110 0.13 -0.07 -10.49
CA THR A 110 0.47 1.20 -9.84
C THR A 110 0.41 1.10 -8.33
N ILE A 111 1.30 1.82 -7.67
CA ILE A 111 1.43 1.85 -6.21
C ILE A 111 1.84 3.26 -5.76
N PRO A 112 1.37 3.78 -4.60
CA PRO A 112 1.63 5.18 -4.24
C PRO A 112 3.09 5.53 -3.95
N ARG A 113 3.90 4.60 -3.46
CA ARG A 113 5.24 4.89 -2.95
C ARG A 113 6.36 4.40 -3.88
N ARG A 114 7.35 5.28 -4.12
CA ARG A 114 8.50 4.99 -4.99
C ARG A 114 9.25 3.72 -4.62
N GLN A 115 9.59 3.55 -3.33
CA GLN A 115 10.36 2.38 -2.89
C GLN A 115 9.63 1.07 -3.19
N LEU A 116 8.31 1.04 -2.91
CA LEU A 116 7.47 -0.12 -3.22
C LEU A 116 7.35 -0.39 -4.72
N CYS A 117 7.33 0.67 -5.53
CA CYS A 117 7.28 0.57 -6.97
C CYS A 117 8.53 -0.14 -7.52
N ILE A 118 9.71 0.18 -6.99
CA ILE A 118 10.99 -0.46 -7.34
C ILE A 118 10.99 -1.94 -6.90
N GLU A 119 10.66 -2.22 -5.63
CA GLU A 119 10.60 -3.60 -5.10
C GLU A 119 9.58 -4.47 -5.84
N LEU A 120 8.43 -3.87 -6.21
CA LEU A 120 7.41 -4.55 -7.00
C LEU A 120 7.92 -4.89 -8.41
N HIS A 121 8.62 -3.96 -9.06
CA HIS A 121 9.21 -4.19 -10.38
C HIS A 121 10.21 -5.34 -10.34
N GLU A 122 11.16 -5.33 -9.40
CA GLU A 122 12.15 -6.40 -9.25
C GLU A 122 11.49 -7.78 -9.05
N ARG A 123 10.43 -7.83 -8.21
CA ARG A 123 9.69 -9.06 -7.94
C ARG A 123 8.94 -9.55 -9.16
N ILE A 124 8.17 -8.70 -9.83
CA ILE A 124 7.39 -9.09 -11.00
C ILE A 124 8.32 -9.46 -12.17
N GLN A 125 9.44 -8.73 -12.36
CA GLN A 125 10.42 -9.07 -13.40
C GLN A 125 11.02 -10.47 -13.21
N LYS A 126 11.24 -10.87 -11.95
CA LYS A 126 11.71 -12.23 -11.63
C LYS A 126 10.65 -13.29 -11.97
N ASP A 127 9.38 -12.99 -11.69
CA ASP A 127 8.29 -13.94 -11.87
C ASP A 127 7.81 -14.00 -13.34
N PHE A 128 8.02 -12.94 -14.13
CA PHE A 128 7.76 -12.83 -15.58
C PHE A 128 9.06 -12.66 -16.37
N PRO A 129 9.91 -13.69 -16.50
CA PRO A 129 11.28 -13.54 -17.00
C PRO A 129 11.36 -13.16 -18.49
N HIS A 130 10.32 -13.44 -19.27
CA HIS A 130 10.29 -13.18 -20.73
C HIS A 130 9.53 -11.90 -21.08
N LEU A 131 8.86 -11.27 -20.11
CA LEU A 131 8.08 -10.07 -20.33
C LEU A 131 8.94 -8.81 -20.15
N THR A 132 8.89 -7.91 -21.13
CA THR A 132 9.45 -6.57 -20.96
C THR A 132 8.53 -5.77 -20.05
N ILE A 133 9.08 -5.24 -18.97
CA ILE A 133 8.35 -4.47 -17.95
C ILE A 133 8.90 -3.05 -17.90
N GLY A 134 8.01 -2.07 -17.96
CA GLY A 134 8.38 -0.66 -17.80
C GLY A 134 8.37 -0.25 -16.33
N LEU A 135 9.25 0.69 -15.97
CA LEU A 135 9.32 1.26 -14.61
C LEU A 135 9.30 2.79 -14.66
N LEU A 136 8.29 3.39 -13.99
CA LEU A 136 8.13 4.85 -13.96
C LEU A 136 7.87 5.36 -12.54
N TYR A 137 8.71 6.30 -12.11
CA TYR A 137 8.48 7.08 -10.89
C TYR A 137 9.10 8.48 -11.02
N GLY A 138 8.93 9.34 -10.03
CA GLY A 138 9.44 10.70 -10.09
C GLY A 138 10.94 10.78 -10.42
N GLY A 139 11.26 11.34 -11.58
CA GLY A 139 12.64 11.49 -12.09
C GLY A 139 13.23 10.25 -12.77
N TYR A 140 12.47 9.16 -12.95
CA TYR A 140 12.95 7.95 -13.63
C TYR A 140 11.90 7.37 -14.57
N GLN A 141 12.33 6.90 -15.73
CA GLN A 141 11.48 6.19 -16.68
C GLN A 141 12.31 5.19 -17.50
N GLU A 142 11.75 4.02 -17.68
CA GLU A 142 12.35 2.95 -18.48
C GLU A 142 11.23 2.16 -19.18
N ASN A 143 11.42 1.76 -20.45
CA ASN A 143 10.52 0.94 -21.25
C ASN A 143 9.06 1.43 -21.23
N ASN A 144 8.82 2.72 -21.57
CA ASN A 144 7.51 3.36 -21.51
C ASN A 144 6.43 2.72 -22.39
N ASP A 145 6.83 1.96 -23.42
CA ASP A 145 5.93 1.29 -24.36
C ASP A 145 5.74 -0.20 -24.04
N ALA A 146 6.27 -0.67 -22.90
CA ALA A 146 6.12 -2.04 -22.46
C ALA A 146 4.66 -2.45 -22.29
N PRO A 147 4.31 -3.73 -22.53
CA PRO A 147 2.96 -4.25 -22.34
C PRO A 147 2.53 -4.23 -20.86
N LEU A 148 3.48 -4.36 -19.94
CA LEU A 148 3.29 -4.15 -18.50
C LEU A 148 4.13 -2.97 -18.04
N ILE A 149 3.48 -1.99 -17.41
CA ILE A 149 4.16 -0.85 -16.79
C ILE A 149 3.92 -0.88 -15.28
N ILE A 150 4.98 -0.74 -14.51
CA ILE A 150 4.91 -0.55 -13.06
C ILE A 150 5.25 0.90 -12.77
N CYS A 151 4.35 1.61 -12.11
CA CYS A 151 4.55 3.03 -11.86
C CYS A 151 4.01 3.51 -10.51
N THR A 152 4.53 4.67 -10.07
CA THR A 152 3.86 5.38 -8.98
C THR A 152 2.58 6.04 -9.46
N THR A 153 1.56 6.11 -8.58
CA THR A 153 0.22 6.62 -8.90
C THR A 153 0.23 7.99 -9.59
N HIS A 154 1.14 8.87 -9.20
CA HIS A 154 1.29 10.18 -9.82
C HIS A 154 1.69 10.12 -11.31
N GLN A 155 2.31 9.04 -11.77
CA GLN A 155 2.71 8.92 -13.17
C GLN A 155 1.54 8.62 -14.11
N LEU A 156 0.39 8.21 -13.59
CA LEU A 156 -0.81 7.90 -14.38
C LEU A 156 -1.30 9.08 -15.23
N TYR A 157 -1.02 10.33 -14.83
CA TYR A 157 -1.41 11.51 -15.61
C TYR A 157 -0.85 11.49 -17.04
N ARG A 158 0.26 10.79 -17.28
CA ARG A 158 0.89 10.66 -18.60
C ARG A 158 0.08 9.80 -19.57
N PHE A 159 -0.82 8.97 -19.04
CA PHE A 159 -1.54 7.95 -19.80
C PHE A 159 -3.03 8.26 -20.00
N VAL A 160 -3.48 9.47 -19.61
CA VAL A 160 -4.89 9.88 -19.78
C VAL A 160 -5.30 9.87 -21.26
N SER A 161 -4.38 10.21 -22.19
CA SER A 161 -4.61 10.14 -23.64
C SER A 161 -4.29 8.78 -24.27
N SER A 162 -3.72 7.84 -23.52
CA SER A 162 -3.45 6.48 -23.97
C SER A 162 -3.76 5.49 -22.85
N PRO A 163 -5.05 5.32 -22.48
CA PRO A 163 -5.44 4.55 -21.32
C PRO A 163 -5.07 3.08 -21.45
N PHE A 164 -4.71 2.49 -20.31
CA PHE A 164 -4.45 1.06 -20.20
C PHE A 164 -5.75 0.25 -20.30
N ASP A 165 -5.67 -0.96 -20.84
CA ASP A 165 -6.79 -1.88 -20.84
C ASP A 165 -7.13 -2.35 -19.42
N LEU A 166 -6.10 -2.47 -18.57
CA LEU A 166 -6.25 -2.77 -17.14
C LEU A 166 -5.28 -1.96 -16.30
N ILE A 167 -5.76 -1.32 -15.24
CA ILE A 167 -4.91 -0.82 -14.15
C ILE A 167 -5.15 -1.64 -12.89
N ILE A 168 -4.08 -2.12 -12.27
CA ILE A 168 -4.07 -2.74 -10.96
C ILE A 168 -3.45 -1.72 -9.98
N MET A 169 -4.24 -1.28 -9.00
CA MET A 169 -3.82 -0.34 -7.97
C MET A 169 -3.57 -1.08 -6.67
N ASP A 170 -2.33 -1.21 -6.23
CA ASP A 170 -2.03 -1.70 -4.88
C ASP A 170 -2.00 -0.55 -3.87
N GLU A 171 -2.33 -0.86 -2.64
CA GLU A 171 -2.47 0.12 -1.56
C GLU A 171 -3.45 1.25 -1.91
N ALA A 172 -4.60 0.94 -2.50
CA ALA A 172 -5.61 1.92 -2.88
C ALA A 172 -6.15 2.75 -1.69
N ASP A 173 -5.97 2.25 -0.47
CA ASP A 173 -6.28 2.91 0.80
C ASP A 173 -5.16 3.84 1.31
N ALA A 174 -4.06 3.99 0.58
CA ALA A 174 -2.90 4.79 0.99
C ALA A 174 -2.97 6.23 0.47
N PHE A 175 -2.48 7.16 1.31
CA PHE A 175 -2.12 8.50 0.84
C PHE A 175 -0.94 8.41 -0.18
N PRO A 176 -0.92 9.21 -1.25
CA PRO A 176 -1.84 10.31 -1.57
C PRO A 176 -3.09 9.91 -2.37
N PHE A 177 -3.22 8.69 -2.84
CA PHE A 177 -4.36 8.28 -3.67
C PHE A 177 -5.68 8.38 -2.91
N TYR A 178 -5.71 7.86 -1.69
CA TYR A 178 -6.87 7.99 -0.83
C TYR A 178 -7.08 9.46 -0.40
N GLY A 179 -8.28 9.97 -0.66
CA GLY A 179 -8.65 11.36 -0.34
C GLY A 179 -8.21 12.41 -1.36
N ASP A 180 -7.61 12.02 -2.49
CA ASP A 180 -7.27 12.95 -3.58
C ASP A 180 -8.18 12.72 -4.79
N ASP A 181 -9.19 13.58 -4.95
CA ASP A 181 -10.17 13.51 -6.05
C ASP A 181 -9.50 13.66 -7.43
N VAL A 182 -8.40 14.41 -7.52
CA VAL A 182 -7.69 14.60 -8.79
C VAL A 182 -6.98 13.32 -9.19
N LEU A 183 -6.27 12.68 -8.27
CA LEU A 183 -5.63 11.39 -8.54
C LEU A 183 -6.63 10.29 -8.85
N ASN A 184 -7.77 10.24 -8.14
CA ASN A 184 -8.84 9.30 -8.44
C ASN A 184 -9.39 9.53 -9.85
N SER A 185 -9.61 10.78 -10.24
CA SER A 185 -10.10 11.10 -11.57
C SER A 185 -9.07 10.74 -12.66
N ILE A 186 -7.79 11.05 -12.45
CA ILE A 186 -6.70 10.65 -13.35
C ILE A 186 -6.65 9.11 -13.49
N PHE A 187 -6.76 8.39 -12.40
CA PHE A 187 -6.80 6.92 -12.39
C PHE A 187 -7.95 6.38 -13.26
N CYS A 188 -9.16 6.92 -13.10
CA CYS A 188 -10.32 6.53 -13.90
C CYS A 188 -10.13 6.87 -15.39
N HIS A 189 -9.52 8.01 -15.73
CA HIS A 189 -9.28 8.39 -17.13
C HIS A 189 -8.14 7.61 -17.79
N ALA A 190 -7.15 7.17 -17.00
CA ALA A 190 -6.02 6.40 -17.51
C ALA A 190 -6.33 4.89 -17.66
N SER A 191 -7.51 4.42 -17.27
CA SER A 191 -7.88 3.00 -17.32
C SER A 191 -9.20 2.76 -18.05
N LYS A 192 -9.26 1.69 -18.85
CA LYS A 192 -10.53 1.15 -19.36
C LYS A 192 -11.22 0.28 -18.30
N ARG A 193 -10.42 -0.49 -17.54
CA ARG A 193 -10.83 -1.35 -16.42
C ARG A 193 -9.79 -1.27 -15.32
N TYR A 194 -10.22 -1.51 -14.07
CA TYR A 194 -9.31 -1.48 -12.95
C TYR A 194 -9.62 -2.52 -11.88
N ILE A 195 -8.57 -2.87 -11.15
CA ILE A 195 -8.61 -3.66 -9.92
C ILE A 195 -7.95 -2.84 -8.82
N LYS A 196 -8.67 -2.58 -7.73
CA LYS A 196 -8.11 -1.97 -6.52
C LYS A 196 -7.79 -3.07 -5.51
N LEU A 197 -6.54 -3.12 -5.06
CA LEU A 197 -6.09 -3.99 -3.97
C LEU A 197 -5.94 -3.13 -2.72
N SER A 198 -6.55 -3.52 -1.62
CA SER A 198 -6.54 -2.76 -0.37
C SER A 198 -6.47 -3.69 0.83
N ALA A 199 -5.85 -3.27 1.92
CA ALA A 199 -5.92 -3.97 3.19
C ALA A 199 -7.07 -3.45 4.07
N THR A 200 -7.57 -2.26 3.78
CA THR A 200 -8.69 -1.62 4.45
C THR A 200 -9.66 -1.06 3.43
N LEU A 201 -10.94 -1.29 3.63
CA LEU A 201 -12.01 -0.81 2.78
C LEU A 201 -13.13 -0.24 3.65
N LEU A 202 -13.62 0.94 3.30
CA LEU A 202 -14.84 1.49 3.87
C LEU A 202 -15.99 1.33 2.88
N GLU A 203 -17.22 1.23 3.37
CA GLU A 203 -18.42 1.11 2.51
C GLU A 203 -18.52 2.28 1.51
N GLU A 204 -18.07 3.47 1.90
CA GLU A 204 -18.02 4.66 1.04
C GLU A 204 -17.03 4.58 -0.12
N ASP A 205 -16.08 3.63 -0.07
CA ASP A 205 -15.09 3.42 -1.13
C ASP A 205 -15.62 2.51 -2.26
N ILE A 206 -16.82 1.93 -2.09
CA ILE A 206 -17.43 0.97 -3.01
C ILE A 206 -18.54 1.67 -3.77
N HIS A 207 -18.51 1.56 -5.09
CA HIS A 207 -19.57 2.05 -5.96
C HIS A 207 -20.17 0.88 -6.75
N ASP A 208 -19.73 0.64 -7.98
CA ASP A 208 -20.21 -0.40 -8.88
C ASP A 208 -19.23 -1.57 -9.02
N GLU A 209 -18.21 -1.65 -8.16
CA GLU A 209 -17.20 -2.69 -8.24
C GLU A 209 -17.65 -4.00 -7.60
N CYS A 210 -17.17 -5.11 -8.17
CA CYS A 210 -17.28 -6.42 -7.53
C CYS A 210 -16.26 -6.52 -6.39
N VAL A 211 -16.72 -6.70 -5.15
CA VAL A 211 -15.87 -6.80 -3.96
C VAL A 211 -15.59 -8.26 -3.63
N MET A 212 -14.31 -8.59 -3.55
CA MET A 212 -13.83 -9.90 -3.10
C MET A 212 -12.97 -9.75 -1.85
N ILE A 213 -13.12 -10.70 -0.91
CA ILE A 213 -12.42 -10.62 0.38
C ILE A 213 -11.42 -11.77 0.49
N MET A 214 -10.19 -11.43 0.88
CA MET A 214 -9.13 -12.36 1.25
C MET A 214 -8.70 -12.07 2.69
N ASN A 215 -9.46 -12.63 3.63
CA ASN A 215 -9.35 -12.33 5.06
C ASN A 215 -8.25 -13.11 5.78
N ARG A 216 -7.62 -14.09 5.12
CA ARG A 216 -6.54 -14.89 5.70
C ARG A 216 -5.22 -14.66 4.98
N ARG A 217 -4.15 -14.81 5.72
CA ARG A 217 -2.79 -14.81 5.19
C ARG A 217 -2.53 -16.09 4.41
N TYR A 218 -1.46 -16.10 3.61
CA TYR A 218 -1.09 -17.26 2.78
C TYR A 218 -0.90 -18.56 3.61
N HIS A 219 -0.49 -18.44 4.87
CA HIS A 219 -0.32 -19.57 5.80
C HIS A 219 -1.61 -19.95 6.58
N GLY A 220 -2.74 -19.29 6.31
CA GLY A 220 -4.06 -19.61 6.86
C GLY A 220 -4.34 -19.09 8.27
N HIS A 221 -3.38 -18.48 8.97
CA HIS A 221 -3.57 -17.95 10.32
C HIS A 221 -4.29 -16.60 10.31
N ASP A 222 -4.99 -16.33 11.40
CA ASP A 222 -5.72 -15.10 11.65
C ASP A 222 -4.76 -13.90 11.83
N LEU A 223 -5.28 -12.69 11.64
CA LEU A 223 -4.56 -11.48 12.01
C LEU A 223 -4.46 -11.37 13.54
N PRO A 224 -3.28 -11.06 14.10
CA PRO A 224 -3.16 -10.84 15.54
C PRO A 224 -3.96 -9.60 15.95
N VAL A 225 -4.78 -9.77 16.98
CA VAL A 225 -5.64 -8.70 17.52
C VAL A 225 -4.82 -7.84 18.49
N PRO A 226 -4.78 -6.51 18.33
CA PRO A 226 -4.04 -5.64 19.23
C PRO A 226 -4.59 -5.63 20.66
N HIS A 227 -3.68 -5.52 21.64
CA HIS A 227 -4.01 -5.32 23.04
C HIS A 227 -3.83 -3.86 23.44
N ILE A 228 -4.84 -3.27 24.09
CA ILE A 228 -4.80 -1.87 24.52
C ILE A 228 -4.40 -1.79 25.99
N TYR A 229 -3.46 -0.89 26.29
CA TYR A 229 -3.00 -0.56 27.63
C TYR A 229 -3.20 0.92 27.91
N ILE A 230 -4.10 1.24 28.83
CA ILE A 230 -4.35 2.62 29.26
C ILE A 230 -3.45 2.91 30.45
N ILE A 231 -2.44 3.74 30.21
CA ILE A 231 -1.36 4.01 31.15
C ILE A 231 -1.12 5.53 31.21
N PRO A 232 -1.04 6.12 32.42
CA PRO A 232 -0.70 7.53 32.56
C PRO A 232 0.62 7.87 31.87
N GLN A 233 0.70 9.03 31.23
CA GLN A 233 1.85 9.44 30.40
C GLN A 233 3.19 9.37 31.12
N PHE A 234 3.25 9.73 32.40
CA PHE A 234 4.49 9.68 33.20
C PHE A 234 5.03 8.27 33.41
N LEU A 235 4.24 7.21 33.14
CA LEU A 235 4.66 5.81 33.20
C LEU A 235 5.02 5.21 31.84
N TRP A 236 4.86 5.96 30.75
CA TRP A 236 5.08 5.41 29.41
C TRP A 236 6.51 4.86 29.20
N LEU A 237 7.53 5.58 29.64
CA LEU A 237 8.91 5.08 29.50
C LEU A 237 9.15 3.79 30.33
N ILE A 238 8.61 3.73 31.54
CA ILE A 238 8.71 2.53 32.37
C ILE A 238 7.97 1.37 31.73
N SER A 239 6.76 1.62 31.24
CA SER A 239 5.96 0.63 30.52
C SER A 239 6.65 0.15 29.22
N LEU A 240 7.22 1.08 28.46
CA LEU A 240 7.96 0.78 27.23
C LEU A 240 9.15 -0.13 27.52
N LYS A 241 9.99 0.19 28.51
CA LYS A 241 11.11 -0.65 28.96
C LYS A 241 10.67 -2.04 29.40
N TYR A 242 9.60 -2.12 30.18
CA TYR A 242 9.02 -3.39 30.64
C TYR A 242 8.58 -4.27 29.46
N TRP A 243 7.80 -3.70 28.53
CA TRP A 243 7.28 -4.44 27.40
C TRP A 243 8.37 -4.83 26.39
N ILE A 244 9.33 -3.94 26.09
CA ILE A 244 10.47 -4.29 25.24
C ILE A 244 11.21 -5.47 25.82
N LYS A 245 11.57 -5.45 27.12
CA LYS A 245 12.23 -6.58 27.78
C LYS A 245 11.44 -7.86 27.61
N LYS A 246 10.14 -7.83 27.94
CA LYS A 246 9.25 -9.00 27.87
C LYS A 246 9.07 -9.55 26.45
N LEU A 247 9.02 -8.67 25.44
CA LEU A 247 8.87 -9.06 24.05
C LEU A 247 10.16 -9.65 23.49
N LEU A 248 11.32 -9.11 23.85
CA LEU A 248 12.62 -9.65 23.45
C LEU A 248 12.91 -11.06 24.04
N GLU A 249 12.26 -11.44 25.14
CA GLU A 249 12.33 -12.81 25.68
C GLU A 249 11.78 -13.86 24.68
N THR A 250 11.00 -13.45 23.69
CA THR A 250 10.52 -14.33 22.60
C THR A 250 11.52 -14.50 21.46
N HIS A 251 12.72 -13.93 21.57
CA HIS A 251 13.75 -13.88 20.52
C HIS A 251 13.32 -13.16 19.24
N LEU A 252 12.24 -12.38 19.29
CA LEU A 252 11.75 -11.55 18.19
C LEU A 252 12.12 -10.09 18.44
N ARG A 253 12.37 -9.38 17.36
CA ARG A 253 12.69 -7.94 17.38
C ARG A 253 11.46 -7.10 17.69
N VAL A 254 11.68 -5.90 18.24
CA VAL A 254 10.58 -5.02 18.63
C VAL A 254 10.58 -3.76 17.75
N LEU A 255 9.48 -3.55 17.05
CA LEU A 255 9.22 -2.33 16.28
C LEU A 255 8.31 -1.42 17.10
N VAL A 256 8.78 -0.22 17.44
CA VAL A 256 8.04 0.76 18.22
C VAL A 256 7.60 1.91 17.31
N TYR A 257 6.29 2.15 17.24
CA TYR A 257 5.74 3.30 16.53
C TYR A 257 5.46 4.45 17.49
N VAL A 258 5.84 5.64 17.07
CA VAL A 258 5.60 6.91 17.79
C VAL A 258 5.00 7.96 16.84
N PRO A 259 4.20 8.92 17.33
CA PRO A 259 3.52 9.86 16.46
C PRO A 259 4.43 10.91 15.82
N ARG A 260 5.49 11.34 16.51
CA ARG A 260 6.33 12.45 16.07
C ARG A 260 7.74 11.98 15.75
N LYS A 261 8.37 12.66 14.78
CA LYS A 261 9.76 12.39 14.38
C LYS A 261 10.75 12.61 15.53
N SER A 262 10.52 13.64 16.35
CA SER A 262 11.31 13.94 17.57
C SER A 262 11.28 12.80 18.56
N ASP A 263 10.11 12.13 18.70
CA ASP A 263 9.93 11.11 19.71
C ASP A 263 10.70 9.83 19.35
N ALA A 264 10.86 9.55 18.04
CA ALA A 264 11.64 8.40 17.60
C ALA A 264 13.09 8.48 18.10
N GLN A 265 13.74 9.62 17.95
CA GLN A 265 15.09 9.83 18.44
C GLN A 265 15.14 9.92 19.97
N TYR A 266 14.19 10.64 20.59
CA TYR A 266 14.12 10.82 22.04
C TYR A 266 14.04 9.47 22.78
N TYR A 267 13.11 8.60 22.39
CA TYR A 267 13.01 7.29 23.04
C TYR A 267 14.18 6.36 22.71
N ALA A 268 14.76 6.46 21.51
CA ALA A 268 15.98 5.71 21.18
C ALA A 268 17.15 6.09 22.10
N ASP A 269 17.35 7.37 22.35
CA ASP A 269 18.43 7.86 23.23
C ASP A 269 18.22 7.39 24.68
N LEU A 270 16.96 7.34 25.18
CA LEU A 270 16.64 6.85 26.53
C LEU A 270 16.79 5.33 26.70
N LEU A 271 16.85 4.58 25.60
CA LEU A 271 16.94 3.12 25.59
C LEU A 271 18.32 2.59 25.19
N ARG A 272 19.20 3.44 24.63
CA ARG A 272 20.51 3.08 24.04
C ARG A 272 21.44 2.36 25.00
N ASP A 273 21.43 2.72 26.28
CA ASP A 273 22.29 2.08 27.29
C ASP A 273 21.88 0.64 27.61
N THR A 274 20.67 0.24 27.22
CA THR A 274 20.10 -1.06 27.58
C THR A 274 19.91 -1.98 26.38
N TYR A 275 19.62 -1.43 25.20
CA TYR A 275 19.27 -2.18 23.99
C TYR A 275 20.04 -1.67 22.78
N LYS A 276 20.25 -2.52 21.77
CA LYS A 276 20.67 -2.11 20.43
C LYS A 276 19.49 -1.47 19.73
N VAL A 277 19.35 -0.15 19.85
CA VAL A 277 18.20 0.61 19.39
C VAL A 277 18.58 1.77 18.52
N GLN A 278 17.75 2.04 17.50
CA GLN A 278 17.83 3.24 16.67
C GLN A 278 16.45 3.88 16.49
N GLY A 279 16.44 5.22 16.37
CA GLY A 279 15.26 5.99 16.03
C GLY A 279 15.34 6.45 14.57
N VAL A 280 14.26 6.22 13.79
CA VAL A 280 14.20 6.60 12.38
C VAL A 280 12.90 7.30 12.03
N SER A 281 13.02 8.27 11.11
CA SER A 281 11.88 8.97 10.53
C SER A 281 12.10 9.20 9.04
N SER A 282 11.13 9.82 8.35
CA SER A 282 11.26 10.18 6.93
C SER A 282 12.44 11.12 6.62
N GLU A 283 12.97 11.80 7.62
CA GLU A 283 14.09 12.74 7.49
C GLU A 283 15.43 12.11 7.91
N SER A 284 15.41 10.88 8.40
CA SER A 284 16.64 10.20 8.85
C SER A 284 17.50 9.84 7.64
N PRO A 285 18.77 10.33 7.56
CA PRO A 285 19.65 10.05 6.42
C PRO A 285 20.02 8.56 6.33
N TYR A 286 19.99 7.84 7.44
CA TYR A 286 20.34 6.43 7.57
C TYR A 286 19.10 5.50 7.65
N LEU A 287 17.92 5.96 7.19
CA LEU A 287 16.68 5.18 7.26
C LEU A 287 16.84 3.77 6.64
N ASN A 288 17.41 3.69 5.45
CA ASN A 288 17.59 2.41 4.75
C ASN A 288 18.61 1.51 5.45
N GLU A 289 19.71 2.07 5.95
CA GLU A 289 20.76 1.37 6.67
C GLU A 289 20.23 0.76 7.98
N TYR A 290 19.64 1.57 8.86
CA TYR A 290 19.08 1.08 10.13
C TYR A 290 17.91 0.13 9.94
N THR A 291 17.14 0.30 8.87
CA THR A 291 16.08 -0.66 8.53
C THR A 291 16.67 -2.00 8.10
N LYS A 292 17.77 -1.98 7.33
CA LYS A 292 18.50 -3.18 6.95
C LYS A 292 19.12 -3.86 8.18
N ASP A 293 19.82 -3.11 9.04
CA ASP A 293 20.39 -3.62 10.27
C ASP A 293 19.35 -4.27 11.18
N PHE A 294 18.16 -3.66 11.25
CA PHE A 294 17.04 -4.23 11.99
C PHE A 294 16.53 -5.54 11.35
N LYS A 295 16.45 -5.61 10.02
CA LYS A 295 16.09 -6.83 9.30
C LYS A 295 17.12 -7.96 9.50
N GLU A 296 18.39 -7.63 9.60
CA GLU A 296 19.50 -8.58 9.78
C GLU A 296 19.71 -8.98 11.25
N GLY A 297 18.94 -8.38 12.19
CA GLY A 297 19.02 -8.69 13.61
C GLY A 297 20.20 -8.03 14.32
N LEU A 298 20.83 -7.02 13.71
CA LEU A 298 21.88 -6.20 14.32
C LEU A 298 21.32 -5.20 15.33
N LEU A 299 20.03 -4.90 15.24
CA LEU A 299 19.25 -4.08 16.17
C LEU A 299 18.17 -4.92 16.84
N ASP A 300 18.01 -4.76 18.15
CA ASP A 300 16.94 -5.39 18.92
C ASP A 300 15.62 -4.62 18.80
N VAL A 301 15.72 -3.30 18.74
CA VAL A 301 14.58 -2.35 18.72
C VAL A 301 14.77 -1.31 17.63
N LEU A 302 13.72 -1.07 16.86
CA LEU A 302 13.65 0.06 15.94
C LEU A 302 12.47 0.95 16.31
N ILE A 303 12.74 2.24 16.58
CA ILE A 303 11.68 3.21 16.90
C ILE A 303 11.42 4.07 15.67
N THR A 304 10.17 4.18 15.27
CA THR A 304 9.82 4.82 14.01
C THR A 304 8.50 5.55 14.06
N THR A 305 8.26 6.39 13.07
CA THR A 305 6.93 6.94 12.79
C THR A 305 6.19 6.05 11.79
N THR A 306 5.03 6.48 11.31
CA THR A 306 4.25 5.77 10.28
C THR A 306 4.98 5.52 8.96
N ILE A 307 6.22 6.01 8.80
CA ILE A 307 7.01 5.78 7.58
C ILE A 307 7.22 4.28 7.29
N LEU A 308 7.33 3.47 8.32
CA LEU A 308 7.52 2.02 8.20
C LEU A 308 6.20 1.21 8.32
N GLU A 309 5.04 1.85 8.33
CA GLU A 309 3.74 1.12 8.31
C GLU A 309 3.49 0.40 6.99
N ARG A 310 4.11 0.88 5.90
CA ARG A 310 4.01 0.34 4.54
C ARG A 310 5.40 0.24 3.92
N GLY A 311 5.54 -0.63 2.92
CA GLY A 311 6.72 -0.65 2.06
C GLY A 311 7.94 -1.39 2.56
N ILE A 312 7.93 -1.97 3.74
CA ILE A 312 9.06 -2.74 4.25
C ILE A 312 8.55 -4.07 4.79
N THR A 313 9.01 -5.16 4.22
CA THR A 313 8.78 -6.47 4.78
C THR A 313 9.80 -6.69 5.89
N ILE A 314 9.36 -6.60 7.13
CA ILE A 314 10.11 -7.01 8.31
C ILE A 314 9.39 -8.23 8.85
N GLU A 315 10.06 -9.35 8.79
CA GLU A 315 9.58 -10.61 9.34
C GLU A 315 9.91 -10.68 10.84
N ASP A 316 9.18 -11.48 11.60
CA ASP A 316 9.52 -11.84 12.98
C ASP A 316 9.60 -10.63 13.94
N VAL A 317 8.61 -9.77 13.92
CA VAL A 317 8.57 -8.59 14.79
C VAL A 317 7.38 -8.61 15.74
N GLN A 318 7.60 -8.06 16.93
CA GLN A 318 6.60 -7.63 17.88
C GLN A 318 6.39 -6.13 17.73
N VAL A 319 5.20 -5.64 17.96
CA VAL A 319 4.88 -4.22 17.73
C VAL A 319 4.38 -3.55 18.99
N ILE A 320 4.89 -2.36 19.27
CA ILE A 320 4.36 -1.43 20.26
C ILE A 320 3.99 -0.14 19.54
N VAL A 321 2.80 0.38 19.76
CA VAL A 321 2.39 1.73 19.33
C VAL A 321 2.24 2.58 20.59
N LEU A 322 3.11 3.54 20.76
CA LEU A 322 3.08 4.49 21.88
C LEU A 322 2.29 5.74 21.45
N GLU A 323 1.50 6.32 22.33
CA GLU A 323 0.53 7.38 22.00
C GLU A 323 -0.44 6.93 20.88
N ALA A 324 -0.94 5.70 20.98
CA ALA A 324 -1.76 5.08 19.93
C ALA A 324 -3.11 5.78 19.69
N GLY A 325 -3.51 6.73 20.52
CA GLY A 325 -4.67 7.59 20.34
C GLY A 325 -4.38 8.88 19.57
N ASP A 326 -3.13 9.18 19.22
CA ASP A 326 -2.80 10.34 18.40
C ASP A 326 -3.47 10.24 17.03
N ARG A 327 -3.82 11.40 16.44
CA ARG A 327 -4.53 11.52 15.17
C ARG A 327 -3.84 10.84 13.98
N ILE A 328 -2.52 10.70 14.04
CA ILE A 328 -1.74 10.06 12.98
C ILE A 328 -2.01 8.55 12.93
N PHE A 329 -2.42 7.95 14.04
CA PHE A 329 -2.79 6.55 14.15
C PHE A 329 -4.29 6.38 13.97
N ASP A 330 -4.79 6.63 12.77
CA ASP A 330 -6.17 6.31 12.41
C ASP A 330 -6.40 4.79 12.34
N GLU A 331 -7.64 4.38 12.11
CA GLU A 331 -8.01 2.96 12.01
C GLU A 331 -7.18 2.21 10.96
N ARG A 332 -6.99 2.81 9.77
CA ARG A 332 -6.28 2.19 8.64
C ARG A 332 -4.80 1.99 8.97
N THR A 333 -4.17 3.03 9.52
CA THR A 333 -2.78 2.98 9.99
C THR A 333 -2.57 1.89 11.04
N LEU A 334 -3.46 1.81 12.04
CA LEU A 334 -3.36 0.77 13.07
C LEU A 334 -3.55 -0.66 12.51
N ILE A 335 -4.44 -0.86 11.54
CA ILE A 335 -4.62 -2.16 10.86
C ILE A 335 -3.37 -2.52 10.05
N GLN A 336 -2.76 -1.57 9.34
CA GLN A 336 -1.52 -1.78 8.57
C GLN A 336 -0.34 -2.12 9.49
N ILE A 337 -0.21 -1.41 10.61
CA ILE A 337 0.79 -1.68 11.64
C ILE A 337 0.57 -3.08 12.23
N ALA A 338 -0.67 -3.43 12.59
CA ALA A 338 -1.02 -4.75 13.08
C ALA A 338 -0.69 -5.86 12.07
N GLY A 339 -0.89 -5.57 10.79
CA GLY A 339 -0.54 -6.46 9.70
C GLY A 339 0.97 -6.76 9.56
N ARG A 340 1.86 -6.07 10.30
CA ARG A 340 3.31 -6.37 10.30
C ARG A 340 3.64 -7.61 11.13
N VAL A 341 2.86 -7.90 12.15
CA VAL A 341 3.12 -8.97 13.11
C VAL A 341 2.63 -10.32 12.57
N GLY A 342 3.36 -11.41 12.83
CA GLY A 342 2.95 -12.77 12.47
C GLY A 342 2.97 -13.07 10.97
N ARG A 343 3.88 -12.51 10.19
CA ARG A 343 3.96 -12.71 8.73
C ARG A 343 4.64 -14.01 8.31
N LYS A 344 5.45 -14.61 9.19
CA LYS A 344 6.26 -15.79 8.89
C LYS A 344 5.67 -17.04 9.53
N ILE A 345 5.74 -18.15 8.80
CA ILE A 345 5.41 -19.47 9.33
C ILE A 345 6.32 -19.79 10.54
N GLY A 346 5.70 -20.20 11.65
CA GLY A 346 6.40 -20.48 12.92
C GLY A 346 6.47 -19.30 13.90
N TYR A 347 5.95 -18.12 13.52
CA TYR A 347 5.90 -16.91 14.35
C TYR A 347 4.54 -16.20 14.26
N GLU A 348 3.46 -16.97 14.12
CA GLU A 348 2.10 -16.46 13.87
C GLU A 348 1.53 -15.70 15.07
N ASP A 349 1.98 -16.01 16.32
CA ASP A 349 1.46 -15.50 17.59
C ASP A 349 2.13 -14.20 18.07
N GLY A 350 2.55 -13.36 17.16
CA GLY A 350 3.15 -12.07 17.50
C GLY A 350 2.19 -11.12 18.24
N ARG A 351 2.73 -10.26 19.10
CA ARG A 351 1.97 -9.33 19.94
C ARG A 351 1.99 -7.92 19.38
N ILE A 352 0.85 -7.24 19.51
CA ILE A 352 0.67 -5.83 19.18
C ILE A 352 0.13 -5.13 20.43
N LEU A 353 0.86 -4.13 20.91
CA LEU A 353 0.50 -3.37 22.10
C LEU A 353 0.20 -1.93 21.69
N LEU A 354 -1.02 -1.46 21.97
CA LEU A 354 -1.42 -0.08 21.79
C LEU A 354 -1.40 0.60 23.18
N ILE A 355 -0.47 1.51 23.40
CA ILE A 355 -0.29 2.18 24.69
C ILE A 355 -0.69 3.64 24.55
N ASP A 356 -1.59 4.08 25.43
CA ASP A 356 -2.02 5.49 25.52
C ASP A 356 -2.55 5.82 26.93
N ASN A 357 -2.82 7.09 27.20
CA ASN A 357 -3.49 7.54 28.41
C ASN A 357 -5.02 7.55 28.29
N HIS A 358 -5.55 7.33 27.09
CA HIS A 358 -6.98 7.28 26.82
C HIS A 358 -7.34 6.26 25.74
N TYR A 359 -8.61 5.93 25.65
CA TYR A 359 -9.15 4.95 24.69
C TYR A 359 -9.70 5.67 23.46
N SER A 360 -9.02 5.61 22.34
CA SER A 360 -9.45 6.28 21.12
C SER A 360 -10.48 5.48 20.31
N LYS A 361 -11.27 6.19 19.49
CA LYS A 361 -12.20 5.55 18.55
C LYS A 361 -11.46 4.72 17.49
N ALA A 362 -10.27 5.18 17.06
CA ALA A 362 -9.45 4.47 16.08
C ALA A 362 -8.98 3.11 16.60
N MET A 363 -8.46 3.04 17.84
CA MET A 363 -8.09 1.77 18.48
C MET A 363 -9.26 0.79 18.55
N LYS A 364 -10.44 1.28 18.96
CA LYS A 364 -11.65 0.44 19.08
C LYS A 364 -12.08 -0.12 17.73
N ARG A 365 -12.09 0.73 16.70
CA ARG A 365 -12.46 0.33 15.34
C ARG A 365 -11.47 -0.68 14.77
N CYS A 366 -10.16 -0.42 14.90
CA CYS A 366 -9.11 -1.35 14.47
C CYS A 366 -9.31 -2.75 15.04
N ILE A 367 -9.53 -2.88 16.35
CA ILE A 367 -9.78 -4.18 16.98
C ILE A 367 -11.04 -4.84 16.43
N LYS A 368 -12.14 -4.07 16.33
CA LYS A 368 -13.41 -4.58 15.82
C LYS A 368 -13.29 -5.08 14.37
N THR A 369 -12.59 -4.33 13.52
CA THR A 369 -12.38 -4.68 12.11
C THR A 369 -11.53 -5.95 12.00
N ILE A 370 -10.41 -6.06 12.72
CA ILE A 370 -9.58 -7.27 12.72
C ILE A 370 -10.35 -8.49 13.22
N GLN A 371 -11.10 -8.35 14.32
CA GLN A 371 -11.93 -9.43 14.85
C GLN A 371 -13.04 -9.85 13.86
N SER A 372 -13.64 -8.90 13.15
CA SER A 372 -14.63 -9.18 12.12
C SER A 372 -14.01 -9.97 10.96
N LEU A 373 -12.86 -9.54 10.45
CA LEU A 373 -12.13 -10.24 9.40
C LEU A 373 -11.77 -11.68 9.80
N ASN A 374 -11.29 -11.87 11.03
CA ASN A 374 -10.92 -13.19 11.53
C ASN A 374 -12.12 -14.15 11.68
N ARG A 375 -13.33 -13.62 11.89
CA ARG A 375 -14.56 -14.42 12.03
C ARG A 375 -15.23 -14.77 10.70
N MET A 376 -14.86 -14.09 9.60
CA MET A 376 -15.43 -14.38 8.30
C MET A 376 -14.96 -15.77 7.84
N SER A 377 -15.89 -16.69 7.66
CA SER A 377 -15.68 -17.94 6.93
C SER A 377 -15.77 -17.66 5.44
N VAL A 378 -14.65 -17.61 4.76
CA VAL A 378 -14.58 -17.35 3.31
C VAL A 378 -13.88 -18.50 2.61
#